data_7c13a953573e34820f7e16b7b4edb9de
#
_entry.id   7c13a953573e34820f7e16b7b4edb9de
#
_cell.length_a   1.000
_cell.length_b   1.000
_cell.length_c   1.000
_cell.angle_alpha   90.00
_cell.angle_beta   90.00
_cell.angle_gamma   90.00
#
_symmetry.space_group_name_H-M   'P 1'
#
loop_
_entity.id
_entity.type
_entity.pdbx_description
1 polymer ?
#
loop_
_entity_poly.entity_id
_entity_poly.type
_entity_poly.pdbx_seq_one_letter_code
_entity_poly.pdbx_strand_id
1 'polypeptide(L)'
;YLRDPADLDGTVGANHNTIRILGDCADMFAQAYFEYDSKKSFGVTKSHLRLSKKPIRSTYYVKRADFVACHNQSYVRQYDMVQEVKPGGTFLLSTSRTAEALDANLPGGMKRYIARNGIRLFTVDAVEIAHRVGLGSHINTVLQAAFFKIAGLMPVEEALDYMKDAARTSYARKGDAVVASN
;
A
#
# COMPACT_ATOMS: atom_id res chain seq x y z
N TYR A 1 5.01 -3.97 1.18
CA TYR A 1 4.94 -2.88 0.18
C TYR A 1 6.07 -3.02 -0.82
N LEU A 2 5.75 -3.21 -2.09
CA LEU A 2 6.72 -3.29 -3.18
C LEU A 2 6.44 -2.14 -4.16
N ARG A 3 7.47 -1.41 -4.51
CA ARG A 3 7.39 -0.16 -5.26
C ARG A 3 7.71 -0.32 -6.74
N ASP A 4 7.09 0.54 -7.58
CA ASP A 4 7.52 0.78 -8.95
C ASP A 4 8.73 1.75 -8.97
N PRO A 5 9.82 1.46 -9.68
CA PRO A 5 11.00 2.31 -9.76
C PRO A 5 10.76 3.70 -10.37
N ALA A 6 9.69 3.88 -11.11
CA ALA A 6 9.38 5.16 -11.76
C ALA A 6 8.86 6.23 -10.79
N ASP A 7 8.50 5.84 -9.54
CA ASP A 7 7.88 6.76 -8.58
C ASP A 7 8.74 6.91 -7.32
N LEU A 8 9.86 7.64 -7.46
CA LEU A 8 10.85 7.83 -6.39
C LEU A 8 10.30 8.54 -5.15
N ASP A 9 9.24 9.33 -5.24
CA ASP A 9 8.75 10.14 -4.11
C ASP A 9 7.38 9.71 -3.55
N GLY A 10 6.53 9.06 -4.32
CA GLY A 10 5.13 8.89 -3.98
C GLY A 10 4.86 7.84 -2.90
N THR A 11 5.38 6.61 -3.03
CA THR A 11 5.06 5.50 -2.09
C THR A 11 5.63 5.75 -0.69
N VAL A 12 6.87 6.27 -0.61
CA VAL A 12 7.49 6.63 0.66
C VAL A 12 6.71 7.77 1.31
N GLY A 13 6.32 8.79 0.53
CA GLY A 13 5.49 9.90 1.00
C GLY A 13 4.13 9.44 1.52
N ALA A 14 3.43 8.57 0.79
CA ALA A 14 2.14 8.00 1.25
C ALA A 14 2.29 7.19 2.54
N ASN A 15 3.37 6.43 2.68
CA ASN A 15 3.64 5.69 3.92
C ASN A 15 3.97 6.61 5.10
N HIS A 16 4.73 7.69 4.88
CA HIS A 16 4.94 8.72 5.89
C HIS A 16 3.62 9.38 6.31
N ASN A 17 2.76 9.73 5.36
CA ASN A 17 1.43 10.26 5.67
C ASN A 17 0.57 9.26 6.45
N THR A 18 0.59 7.99 6.06
CA THR A 18 -0.13 6.92 6.78
C THR A 18 0.33 6.79 8.22
N ILE A 19 1.64 6.83 8.46
CA ILE A 19 2.22 6.77 9.82
C ILE A 19 1.80 7.98 10.64
N ARG A 20 1.84 9.17 10.04
CA ARG A 20 1.43 10.41 10.69
C ARG A 20 -0.05 10.38 11.05
N ILE A 21 -0.92 10.00 10.11
CA ILE A 21 -2.36 9.86 10.37
C ILE A 21 -2.62 8.88 11.52
N LEU A 22 -2.00 7.72 11.50
CA LEU A 22 -2.21 6.69 12.51
C LEU A 22 -1.55 7.02 13.86
N GLY A 23 -0.38 7.67 13.85
CA GLY A 23 0.31 8.07 15.07
C GLY A 23 -0.30 9.29 15.75
N ASP A 24 -0.63 10.33 14.97
CA ASP A 24 -1.10 11.60 15.53
C ASP A 24 -2.62 11.59 15.81
N CYS A 25 -3.38 10.78 15.06
CA CYS A 25 -4.83 10.88 15.06
C CYS A 25 -5.53 9.61 15.61
N ALA A 26 -4.93 8.43 15.51
CA ALA A 26 -5.53 7.17 15.97
C ALA A 26 -5.01 6.68 17.34
N ASP A 27 -4.24 7.52 18.05
CA ASP A 27 -3.61 7.16 19.33
C ASP A 27 -2.85 5.83 19.27
N MET A 28 -2.12 5.64 18.16
CA MET A 28 -1.34 4.45 17.86
C MET A 28 0.15 4.76 17.78
N PHE A 29 0.96 3.85 18.29
CA PHE A 29 2.40 3.86 18.03
C PHE A 29 2.66 3.30 16.64
N ALA A 30 3.33 4.10 15.79
CA ALA A 30 3.64 3.72 14.42
C ALA A 30 5.15 3.73 14.19
N GLN A 31 5.66 2.74 13.45
CA GLN A 31 7.05 2.64 13.06
C GLN A 31 7.15 2.21 11.60
N ALA A 32 8.05 2.85 10.85
CA ALA A 32 8.34 2.46 9.47
C ALA A 32 9.81 2.18 9.25
N TYR A 33 10.07 1.24 8.36
CA TYR A 33 11.36 0.96 7.76
C TYR A 33 11.21 0.84 6.25
N PHE A 34 12.20 1.37 5.54
CA PHE A 34 12.26 1.31 4.10
C PHE A 34 13.50 0.52 3.69
N GLU A 35 13.28 -0.59 3.00
CA GLU A 35 14.30 -1.44 2.43
C GLU A 35 14.40 -1.14 0.94
N TYR A 36 15.57 -0.69 0.50
CA TYR A 36 15.85 -0.35 -0.89
C TYR A 36 16.75 -1.43 -1.49
N ASP A 37 16.40 -1.93 -2.68
CA ASP A 37 17.30 -2.76 -3.45
C ASP A 37 18.49 -1.90 -3.93
N SER A 38 19.71 -2.38 -3.70
CA SER A 38 20.96 -1.69 -4.08
C SER A 38 21.23 -1.68 -5.59
N LYS A 39 20.42 -2.37 -6.40
CA LYS A 39 20.55 -2.35 -7.85
C LYS A 39 20.17 -0.98 -8.41
N LYS A 40 21.07 -0.40 -9.21
CA LYS A 40 20.95 0.96 -9.74
C LYS A 40 19.74 1.20 -10.67
N SER A 41 19.08 0.14 -11.17
CA SER A 41 17.94 0.24 -12.07
C SER A 41 16.93 -0.84 -11.72
N PHE A 42 15.66 -0.45 -11.66
CA PHE A 42 14.52 -1.34 -11.41
C PHE A 42 14.54 -2.10 -10.07
N GLY A 43 15.14 -1.49 -9.04
CA GLY A 43 15.13 -2.05 -7.68
C GLY A 43 13.76 -1.96 -7.01
N VAL A 44 13.42 -2.99 -6.24
CA VAL A 44 12.19 -3.02 -5.43
C VAL A 44 12.41 -2.26 -4.14
N THR A 45 11.44 -1.45 -3.72
CA THR A 45 11.40 -0.86 -2.39
C THR A 45 10.35 -1.58 -1.56
N LYS A 46 10.74 -2.12 -0.41
CA LYS A 46 9.81 -2.62 0.61
C LYS A 46 9.62 -1.57 1.71
N SER A 47 8.38 -1.26 2.02
CA SER A 47 8.04 -0.44 3.18
C SER A 47 7.43 -1.34 4.25
N HIS A 48 8.06 -1.38 5.41
CA HIS A 48 7.60 -2.13 6.56
C HIS A 48 6.92 -1.18 7.54
N LEU A 49 5.60 -1.31 7.72
CA LEU A 49 4.83 -0.53 8.67
C LEU A 49 4.44 -1.41 9.87
N ARG A 50 4.66 -0.90 11.07
CA ARG A 50 4.23 -1.54 12.32
C ARG A 50 3.37 -0.56 13.08
N LEU A 51 2.21 -1.05 13.49
CA LEU A 51 1.20 -0.29 14.22
C LEU A 51 0.87 -1.04 15.50
N SER A 52 0.75 -0.31 16.63
CA SER A 52 0.45 -0.91 17.91
C SER A 52 -0.22 0.10 18.85
N LYS A 53 -1.12 -0.39 19.71
CA LYS A 53 -1.65 0.40 20.84
C LYS A 53 -0.65 0.47 22.02
N LYS A 54 0.46 -0.26 21.94
CA LYS A 54 1.53 -0.24 22.94
C LYS A 54 2.82 0.27 22.32
N PRO A 55 3.73 0.91 23.10
CA PRO A 55 5.02 1.38 22.60
C PRO A 55 5.81 0.30 21.85
N ILE A 56 6.29 0.62 20.66
CA ILE A 56 7.14 -0.25 19.86
C ILE A 56 8.59 0.04 20.23
N ARG A 57 9.23 -0.86 20.97
CA ARG A 57 10.58 -0.64 21.53
C ARG A 57 11.71 -1.28 20.73
N SER A 58 11.40 -2.22 19.84
CA SER A 58 12.39 -2.96 19.05
C SER A 58 12.30 -2.65 17.57
N THR A 59 13.45 -2.63 16.91
CA THR A 59 13.62 -2.34 15.50
C THR A 59 13.87 -3.64 14.74
N TYR A 60 12.96 -4.03 13.83
CA TYR A 60 13.14 -5.18 12.94
C TYR A 60 12.24 -5.09 11.71
N TYR A 61 12.65 -5.72 10.64
CA TYR A 61 11.83 -5.86 9.45
C TYR A 61 10.64 -6.80 9.70
N VAL A 62 9.50 -6.45 9.14
CA VAL A 62 8.31 -7.29 9.20
C VAL A 62 8.51 -8.49 8.28
N LYS A 63 8.63 -9.69 8.86
CA LYS A 63 8.75 -10.95 8.11
C LYS A 63 7.40 -11.58 7.81
N ARG A 64 6.40 -11.31 8.65
CA ARG A 64 5.03 -11.80 8.50
C ARG A 64 4.06 -10.68 8.83
N ALA A 65 3.28 -10.28 7.83
CA ALA A 65 2.40 -9.12 7.88
C ALA A 65 0.92 -9.54 7.94
N ASP A 66 0.12 -8.75 8.62
CA ASP A 66 -1.34 -8.89 8.59
C ASP A 66 -1.91 -8.36 7.27
N PHE A 67 -1.19 -7.42 6.63
CA PHE A 67 -1.57 -6.78 5.38
C PHE A 67 -0.33 -6.58 4.50
N VAL A 68 -0.40 -7.03 3.25
CA VAL A 68 0.61 -6.77 2.22
C VAL A 68 -0.06 -6.11 1.02
N ALA A 69 0.51 -5.01 0.51
CA ALA A 69 0.08 -4.38 -0.73
C ALA A 69 1.17 -4.48 -1.80
N CYS A 70 0.77 -4.92 -2.98
CA CYS A 70 1.59 -4.96 -4.18
C CYS A 70 1.11 -3.90 -5.16
N HIS A 71 1.93 -2.88 -5.40
CA HIS A 71 1.59 -1.75 -6.25
C HIS A 71 1.75 -2.02 -7.74
N ASN A 72 2.50 -3.07 -8.10
CA ASN A 72 2.74 -3.44 -9.50
C ASN A 72 2.49 -4.93 -9.70
N GLN A 73 1.55 -5.26 -10.58
CA GLN A 73 1.16 -6.64 -10.88
C GLN A 73 2.31 -7.51 -11.43
N SER A 74 3.34 -6.93 -12.04
CA SER A 74 4.48 -7.70 -12.55
C SER A 74 5.29 -8.37 -11.43
N TYR A 75 5.26 -7.80 -10.24
CA TYR A 75 6.02 -8.31 -9.09
C TYR A 75 5.53 -9.65 -8.57
N VAL A 76 4.25 -10.01 -8.78
CA VAL A 76 3.72 -11.31 -8.33
C VAL A 76 4.39 -12.52 -8.99
N ARG A 77 5.08 -12.31 -10.12
CA ARG A 77 5.85 -13.36 -10.80
C ARG A 77 7.34 -13.35 -10.45
N GLN A 78 7.83 -12.23 -9.93
CA GLN A 78 9.25 -12.01 -9.62
C GLN A 78 9.56 -12.25 -8.14
N TYR A 79 8.60 -11.98 -7.27
CA TYR A 79 8.77 -12.01 -5.82
C TYR A 79 7.66 -12.82 -5.15
N ASP A 80 8.02 -13.66 -4.21
CA ASP A 80 7.07 -14.50 -3.46
C ASP A 80 6.53 -13.76 -2.21
N MET A 81 5.95 -12.59 -2.44
CA MET A 81 5.50 -11.69 -1.37
C MET A 81 4.25 -12.17 -0.62
N VAL A 82 3.46 -13.06 -1.22
CA VAL A 82 2.24 -13.56 -0.57
C VAL A 82 2.56 -14.44 0.63
N GLN A 83 3.72 -15.09 0.65
CA GLN A 83 4.18 -15.89 1.80
C GLN A 83 4.55 -15.02 3.01
N GLU A 84 4.74 -13.72 2.82
CA GLU A 84 4.90 -12.77 3.92
C GLU A 84 3.58 -12.46 4.63
N VAL A 85 2.43 -12.84 4.06
CA VAL A 85 1.10 -12.64 4.67
C VAL A 85 0.83 -13.74 5.69
N LYS A 86 0.39 -13.35 6.88
CA LYS A 86 -0.07 -14.30 7.92
C LYS A 86 -1.33 -15.05 7.48
N PRO A 87 -1.59 -16.26 7.96
CA PRO A 87 -2.89 -16.92 7.77
C PRO A 87 -4.05 -16.01 8.19
N GLY A 88 -5.09 -15.93 7.35
CA GLY A 88 -6.22 -15.02 7.54
C GLY A 88 -5.93 -13.54 7.23
N GLY A 89 -4.70 -13.21 6.85
CA GLY A 89 -4.31 -11.85 6.51
C GLY A 89 -4.85 -11.38 5.17
N THR A 90 -4.40 -10.21 4.73
CA THR A 90 -4.88 -9.54 3.52
C THR A 90 -3.75 -9.31 2.53
N PHE A 91 -4.01 -9.59 1.26
CA PHE A 91 -3.15 -9.23 0.14
C PHE A 91 -3.92 -8.31 -0.81
N LEU A 92 -3.45 -7.08 -0.99
CA LEU A 92 -3.98 -6.10 -1.94
C LEU A 92 -3.08 -6.02 -3.16
N LEU A 93 -3.64 -6.20 -4.35
CA LEU A 93 -2.92 -6.12 -5.62
C LEU A 93 -3.48 -4.99 -6.49
N SER A 94 -2.61 -4.07 -6.91
CA SER A 94 -2.94 -3.10 -7.96
C SER A 94 -2.84 -3.79 -9.32
N THR A 95 -3.97 -3.91 -10.02
CA THR A 95 -4.07 -4.58 -11.32
C THR A 95 -5.32 -4.13 -12.07
N SER A 96 -5.20 -4.00 -13.40
CA SER A 96 -6.33 -3.75 -14.32
C SER A 96 -6.98 -5.05 -14.81
N ARG A 97 -6.51 -6.24 -14.37
CA ARG A 97 -7.03 -7.52 -14.85
C ARG A 97 -8.36 -7.87 -14.23
N THR A 98 -9.25 -8.46 -15.04
CA THR A 98 -10.48 -9.10 -14.52
C THR A 98 -10.13 -10.30 -13.63
N ALA A 99 -11.10 -10.78 -12.88
CA ALA A 99 -10.91 -11.93 -11.97
C ALA A 99 -10.43 -13.18 -12.73
N GLU A 100 -11.00 -13.45 -13.91
CA GLU A 100 -10.65 -14.58 -14.75
C GLU A 100 -9.23 -14.46 -15.32
N ALA A 101 -8.89 -13.27 -15.82
CA ALA A 101 -7.56 -12.99 -16.33
C ALA A 101 -6.52 -13.02 -15.22
N LEU A 102 -6.87 -12.59 -14.02
CA LEU A 102 -6.01 -12.65 -12.86
C LEU A 102 -5.76 -14.11 -12.45
N ASP A 103 -6.81 -14.92 -12.35
CA ASP A 103 -6.66 -16.34 -11.99
C ASP A 103 -5.76 -17.09 -12.98
N ALA A 104 -5.91 -16.85 -14.28
CA ALA A 104 -5.05 -17.44 -15.30
C ALA A 104 -3.58 -17.01 -15.18
N ASN A 105 -3.31 -15.82 -14.64
CA ASN A 105 -1.98 -15.21 -14.62
C ASN A 105 -1.23 -15.31 -13.28
N LEU A 106 -1.92 -15.57 -12.17
CA LEU A 106 -1.29 -15.74 -10.87
C LEU A 106 -0.47 -17.04 -10.83
N PRO A 107 0.74 -17.02 -10.25
CA PRO A 107 1.53 -18.23 -10.05
C PRO A 107 0.76 -19.28 -9.23
N GLY A 108 0.82 -20.54 -9.64
CA GLY A 108 0.12 -21.64 -8.95
C GLY A 108 0.52 -21.80 -7.48
N GLY A 109 1.78 -21.52 -7.13
CA GLY A 109 2.26 -21.48 -5.74
C GLY A 109 1.53 -20.41 -4.90
N MET A 110 1.39 -19.22 -5.46
CA MET A 110 0.67 -18.10 -4.83
C MET A 110 -0.82 -18.45 -4.60
N LYS A 111 -1.50 -18.98 -5.60
CA LYS A 111 -2.91 -19.42 -5.48
C LYS A 111 -3.09 -20.47 -4.39
N ARG A 112 -2.21 -21.46 -4.35
CA ARG A 112 -2.25 -22.51 -3.30
C ARG A 112 -2.01 -21.93 -1.91
N TYR A 113 -1.08 -20.99 -1.77
CA TYR A 113 -0.80 -20.35 -0.48
C TYR A 113 -2.00 -19.54 -0.01
N ILE A 114 -2.61 -18.71 -0.88
CA ILE A 114 -3.82 -17.93 -0.61
C ILE A 114 -4.94 -18.85 -0.11
N ALA A 115 -5.23 -19.93 -0.84
CA ALA A 115 -6.30 -20.84 -0.49
C ALA A 115 -6.05 -21.59 0.83
N ARG A 116 -4.84 -22.10 1.04
CA ARG A 116 -4.48 -22.88 2.25
C ARG A 116 -4.47 -22.04 3.52
N ASN A 117 -4.11 -20.78 3.41
CA ASN A 117 -3.97 -19.89 4.57
C ASN A 117 -5.16 -18.93 4.73
N GLY A 118 -6.21 -19.06 3.93
CA GLY A 118 -7.39 -18.20 4.01
C GLY A 118 -7.06 -16.71 3.81
N ILE A 119 -6.10 -16.40 2.92
CA ILE A 119 -5.69 -15.03 2.64
C ILE A 119 -6.81 -14.31 1.88
N ARG A 120 -7.19 -13.14 2.35
CA ARG A 120 -8.16 -12.29 1.65
C ARG A 120 -7.45 -11.53 0.53
N LEU A 121 -7.73 -11.90 -0.71
CA LEU A 121 -7.19 -11.21 -1.88
C LEU A 121 -8.15 -10.09 -2.30
N PHE A 122 -7.63 -8.87 -2.35
CA PHE A 122 -8.31 -7.71 -2.91
C PHE A 122 -7.55 -7.20 -4.13
N THR A 123 -8.28 -6.69 -5.11
CA THR A 123 -7.71 -6.05 -6.30
C THR A 123 -8.27 -4.64 -6.43
N VAL A 124 -7.47 -3.75 -6.99
CA VAL A 124 -7.85 -2.39 -7.33
C VAL A 124 -7.14 -1.96 -8.60
N ASP A 125 -7.86 -1.39 -9.56
CA ASP A 125 -7.23 -0.71 -10.69
C ASP A 125 -6.88 0.73 -10.28
N ALA A 126 -5.77 0.85 -9.55
CA ALA A 126 -5.35 2.14 -9.02
C ALA A 126 -4.93 3.10 -10.15
N VAL A 127 -4.45 2.58 -11.28
CA VAL A 127 -4.05 3.39 -12.44
C VAL A 127 -5.27 4.01 -13.10
N GLU A 128 -6.30 3.21 -13.37
CA GLU A 128 -7.55 3.71 -13.97
C GLU A 128 -8.24 4.73 -13.05
N ILE A 129 -8.30 4.44 -11.75
CA ILE A 129 -8.87 5.38 -10.78
C ILE A 129 -8.08 6.69 -10.77
N ALA A 130 -6.74 6.63 -10.71
CA ALA A 130 -5.89 7.82 -10.69
C ALA A 130 -6.07 8.66 -11.97
N HIS A 131 -6.13 8.03 -13.14
CA HIS A 131 -6.40 8.73 -14.39
C HIS A 131 -7.77 9.42 -14.37
N ARG A 132 -8.81 8.71 -13.95
CA ARG A 132 -10.19 9.24 -13.92
C ARG A 132 -10.36 10.43 -12.99
N VAL A 133 -9.63 10.47 -11.87
CA VAL A 133 -9.69 11.60 -10.93
C VAL A 133 -8.63 12.68 -11.19
N GLY A 134 -7.86 12.58 -12.27
CA GLY A 134 -6.89 13.59 -12.67
C GLY A 134 -5.51 13.50 -11.99
N LEU A 135 -5.21 12.41 -11.31
CA LEU A 135 -3.91 12.17 -10.66
C LEU A 135 -2.84 11.63 -11.64
N GLY A 136 -3.21 11.35 -12.89
CA GLY A 136 -2.29 10.77 -13.87
C GLY A 136 -1.75 9.41 -13.41
N SER A 137 -0.43 9.27 -13.30
CA SER A 137 0.22 8.03 -12.86
C SER A 137 0.38 7.89 -11.35
N HIS A 138 -0.09 8.87 -10.54
CA HIS A 138 0.12 8.90 -9.10
C HIS A 138 -0.92 8.02 -8.37
N ILE A 139 -0.64 6.73 -8.25
CA ILE A 139 -1.55 5.73 -7.67
C ILE A 139 -1.52 5.66 -6.14
N ASN A 140 -0.61 6.37 -5.50
CA ASN A 140 -0.32 6.22 -4.06
C ASN A 140 -1.49 6.61 -3.17
N THR A 141 -2.18 7.71 -3.49
CA THR A 141 -3.36 8.17 -2.74
C THR A 141 -4.50 7.14 -2.85
N VAL A 142 -4.70 6.57 -4.05
CA VAL A 142 -5.70 5.53 -4.29
C VAL A 142 -5.42 4.28 -3.43
N LEU A 143 -4.16 3.84 -3.43
CA LEU A 143 -3.76 2.66 -2.65
C LEU A 143 -3.78 2.93 -1.14
N GLN A 144 -3.48 4.15 -0.71
CA GLN A 144 -3.60 4.56 0.69
C GLN A 144 -5.07 4.54 1.14
N ALA A 145 -6.00 5.05 0.34
CA ALA A 145 -7.43 4.99 0.62
C ALA A 145 -7.93 3.53 0.70
N ALA A 146 -7.51 2.69 -0.25
CA ALA A 146 -7.81 1.26 -0.23
C ALA A 146 -7.27 0.58 1.03
N PHE A 147 -6.04 0.93 1.46
CA PHE A 147 -5.46 0.42 2.70
C PHE A 147 -6.32 0.77 3.91
N PHE A 148 -6.68 2.02 4.12
CA PHE A 148 -7.50 2.42 5.27
C PHE A 148 -8.85 1.72 5.28
N LYS A 149 -9.50 1.62 4.12
CA LYS A 149 -10.80 0.95 3.99
C LYS A 149 -10.72 -0.55 4.31
N ILE A 150 -9.70 -1.24 3.82
CA ILE A 150 -9.58 -2.71 3.95
C ILE A 150 -8.99 -3.10 5.31
N ALA A 151 -8.03 -2.35 5.82
CA ALA A 151 -7.37 -2.62 7.09
C ALA A 151 -8.27 -2.35 8.30
N GLY A 152 -9.25 -1.43 8.18
CA GLY A 152 -10.23 -1.16 9.23
C GLY A 152 -9.63 -0.65 10.53
N LEU A 153 -8.54 0.14 10.45
CA LEU A 153 -7.81 0.63 11.62
C LEU A 153 -8.50 1.83 12.28
N MET A 154 -9.35 2.52 11.54
CA MET A 154 -10.17 3.64 11.98
C MET A 154 -11.42 3.76 11.09
N PRO A 155 -12.44 4.57 11.45
CA PRO A 155 -13.55 4.90 10.56
C PRO A 155 -13.07 5.46 9.22
N VAL A 156 -13.66 4.99 8.12
CA VAL A 156 -13.20 5.35 6.75
C VAL A 156 -13.34 6.85 6.49
N GLU A 157 -14.43 7.46 6.95
CA GLU A 157 -14.69 8.89 6.82
C GLU A 157 -13.61 9.72 7.52
N GLU A 158 -13.23 9.32 8.72
CA GLU A 158 -12.17 9.97 9.48
C GLU A 158 -10.82 9.83 8.78
N ALA A 159 -10.48 8.63 8.28
CA ALA A 159 -9.27 8.41 7.51
C ALA A 159 -9.22 9.29 6.24
N LEU A 160 -10.35 9.43 5.54
CA LEU A 160 -10.45 10.27 4.35
C LEU A 160 -10.27 11.75 4.66
N ASP A 161 -10.79 12.24 5.78
CA ASP A 161 -10.61 13.63 6.17
C ASP A 161 -9.15 13.94 6.52
N TYR A 162 -8.46 13.05 7.24
CA TYR A 162 -7.02 13.18 7.47
C TYR A 162 -6.21 13.10 6.17
N MET A 163 -6.61 12.24 5.24
CA MET A 163 -5.95 12.16 3.93
C MET A 163 -6.13 13.46 3.14
N LYS A 164 -7.31 14.07 3.15
CA LYS A 164 -7.57 15.38 2.51
C LYS A 164 -6.71 16.47 3.13
N ASP A 165 -6.59 16.52 4.45
CA ASP A 165 -5.76 17.51 5.13
C ASP A 165 -4.26 17.28 4.85
N ALA A 166 -3.81 16.04 4.79
CA ALA A 166 -2.46 15.70 4.37
C ALA A 166 -2.19 16.11 2.92
N ALA A 167 -3.15 15.90 2.01
CA ALA A 167 -3.06 16.33 0.62
C ALA A 167 -2.98 17.87 0.51
N ARG A 168 -3.85 18.59 1.22
CA ARG A 168 -3.80 20.07 1.28
C ARG A 168 -2.42 20.56 1.70
N THR A 169 -1.87 19.98 2.76
CA THR A 169 -0.54 20.37 3.27
C THR A 169 0.59 20.02 2.30
N SER A 170 0.55 18.83 1.73
CA SER A 170 1.64 18.31 0.89
C SER A 170 1.65 18.91 -0.51
N TYR A 171 0.48 19.22 -1.05
CA TYR A 171 0.33 19.67 -2.44
C TYR A 171 -0.05 21.14 -2.57
N ALA A 172 -0.16 21.90 -1.48
CA ALA A 172 -0.51 23.33 -1.51
C ALA A 172 0.36 24.15 -2.48
N ARG A 173 1.64 23.82 -2.60
CA ARG A 173 2.59 24.49 -3.52
C ARG A 173 2.41 24.08 -4.99
N LYS A 174 1.66 23.02 -5.29
CA LYS A 174 1.42 22.51 -6.65
C LYS A 174 0.12 23.03 -7.26
N GLY A 175 -0.66 23.81 -6.52
CA GLY A 175 -1.91 24.43 -6.94
C GLY A 175 -3.15 23.66 -6.52
N ASP A 176 -4.29 24.39 -6.45
CA ASP A 176 -5.56 23.89 -5.94
C ASP A 176 -6.13 22.71 -6.73
N ALA A 177 -5.91 22.67 -8.03
CA ALA A 177 -6.36 21.54 -8.87
C ALA A 177 -5.69 20.22 -8.48
N VAL A 178 -4.41 20.25 -8.13
CA VAL A 178 -3.67 19.06 -7.69
C VAL A 178 -4.14 18.64 -6.30
N VAL A 179 -4.41 19.57 -5.41
CA VAL A 179 -4.97 19.30 -4.08
C VAL A 179 -6.35 18.65 -4.21
N ALA A 180 -7.22 19.16 -5.09
CA ALA A 180 -8.58 18.66 -5.26
C ALA A 180 -8.61 17.25 -5.89
N SER A 181 -7.61 16.90 -6.70
CA SER A 181 -7.50 15.58 -7.34
C SER A 181 -6.99 14.49 -6.38
N ASN A 182 -6.27 14.87 -5.34
CA ASN A 182 -5.74 13.95 -4.33
C ASN A 182 -6.71 13.71 -3.18
#